data_9451578db74d37dbb62246fe91f5381e
#
_entry.id   9451578db74d37dbb62246fe91f5381e
#
_cell.length_a   1.000
_cell.length_b   1.000
_cell.length_c   1.000
_cell.angle_alpha   90.00
_cell.angle_beta   90.00
_cell.angle_gamma   90.00
#
_symmetry.space_group_name_H-M   'P 1'
#
loop_
_entity.id
_entity.type
_entity.pdbx_description
1 polymer ?
#
loop_
_entity_poly.entity_id
_entity_poly.type
_entity_poly.pdbx_seq_one_letter_code
_entity_poly.pdbx_strand_id
1 'polypeptide(L)'
;MVGSALAVALTAAPALGPSLGTASANTASIPTSWRADPRGQAPCVEGSSRTSTLYTQSFESGLPESRFVNRFARSTASGAAAGSYSARASLTGTGSSAYFFLPYVLGSVGTQTRLAFAYRSNAAQARNTVALNSFASSLPTSTSWRGAMFDVTSATRDEGGWLGAWFQHNVTPGSSTYMAVDNVQLFTCRPNATERIAGSSRYATAALLADRFDPGVPVVFVARGDNFPDALSASAAAAAQSSPVLLTLPSQLPTETAAALEHLQPEEIIVVGNEGSVSKSVATSLEAYAPVRRLGGVNRYETSALIAAEFPPEVPVVFLATGLNFADAMTGGALVGHRGGPLLLTPPDALSEWAREELARLQPQEIVVLGTHPTVTDTVLQQATLYAPTVRRIGGANRYATAALIASEFPTSVPHTYLATGTNFPDGLAAGALAGSEGVPLLISAPRGMAPETTARLTAITERRGYLLGMEDALNSLVRDQYGRTLP
;
A
#
# COMPACT_ATOMS: atom_id res chain seq x y z
N MET A 1 -45.98 -10.92 -13.57
CA MET A 1 -46.62 -10.91 -12.24
C MET A 1 -45.59 -10.37 -11.23
N VAL A 2 -45.48 -9.06 -11.14
CA VAL A 2 -44.60 -8.32 -10.19
C VAL A 2 -45.45 -7.14 -9.69
N GLY A 3 -46.47 -7.42 -8.92
CA GLY A 3 -47.45 -6.40 -8.57
C GLY A 3 -48.14 -6.51 -7.20
N SER A 4 -47.54 -7.20 -6.22
CA SER A 4 -48.25 -7.36 -4.93
C SER A 4 -47.42 -7.17 -3.65
N ALA A 5 -46.13 -6.89 -3.73
CA ALA A 5 -45.29 -6.77 -2.51
C ALA A 5 -45.00 -5.31 -2.04
N LEU A 6 -45.56 -4.29 -2.71
CA LEU A 6 -45.23 -2.87 -2.44
C LEU A 6 -46.32 -2.12 -1.62
N ALA A 7 -47.36 -2.76 -1.17
CA ALA A 7 -48.51 -2.09 -0.56
C ALA A 7 -48.50 -2.00 0.99
N VAL A 8 -47.55 -2.61 1.69
CA VAL A 8 -47.59 -2.73 3.16
C VAL A 8 -46.74 -1.69 3.90
N ALA A 9 -45.86 -0.94 3.22
CA ALA A 9 -44.95 -0.02 3.88
C ALA A 9 -45.43 1.46 3.99
N LEU A 10 -46.66 1.77 3.72
CA LEU A 10 -47.12 3.18 3.54
C LEU A 10 -48.09 3.71 4.64
N THR A 11 -48.25 3.07 5.77
CA THR A 11 -49.25 3.53 6.78
C THR A 11 -48.69 3.94 8.14
N ALA A 12 -47.42 4.13 8.34
CA ALA A 12 -46.93 4.91 9.50
C ALA A 12 -45.49 5.34 9.26
N ALA A 13 -45.19 6.65 9.28
CA ALA A 13 -43.86 7.06 9.68
C ALA A 13 -43.58 6.42 11.04
N PRO A 14 -42.54 5.60 11.23
CA PRO A 14 -42.27 5.01 12.51
C PRO A 14 -42.10 6.16 13.52
N ALA A 15 -42.95 6.19 14.53
CA ALA A 15 -42.67 6.98 15.73
C ALA A 15 -41.32 6.47 16.23
N LEU A 16 -40.31 7.35 16.19
CA LEU A 16 -38.98 7.07 16.71
C LEU A 16 -39.16 6.71 18.19
N GLY A 17 -39.22 5.39 18.47
CA GLY A 17 -39.21 4.87 19.85
C GLY A 17 -37.84 5.17 20.49
N PRO A 18 -37.78 5.34 21.79
CA PRO A 18 -36.56 5.70 22.51
C PRO A 18 -35.65 4.49 22.61
N SER A 19 -34.77 4.26 21.66
CA SER A 19 -33.55 3.45 21.76
C SER A 19 -32.95 3.06 20.39
N LEU A 20 -32.90 3.96 19.42
CA LEU A 20 -31.96 3.80 18.33
C LEU A 20 -30.60 4.25 18.88
N GLY A 21 -29.67 3.33 19.08
CA GLY A 21 -28.33 3.65 19.50
C GLY A 21 -27.75 4.74 18.59
N THR A 22 -27.40 5.89 19.17
CA THR A 22 -26.75 6.97 18.44
C THR A 22 -25.38 6.47 18.00
N ALA A 23 -25.24 6.05 16.75
CA ALA A 23 -23.92 5.86 16.19
C ALA A 23 -23.20 7.19 16.23
N SER A 24 -22.11 7.29 16.96
CA SER A 24 -21.29 8.48 17.03
C SER A 24 -20.88 8.87 15.62
N ALA A 25 -21.32 10.05 15.18
CA ALA A 25 -20.83 10.62 13.94
C ALA A 25 -19.33 10.84 14.08
N ASN A 26 -18.51 9.98 13.52
CA ASN A 26 -17.07 10.19 13.49
C ASN A 26 -16.73 11.25 12.44
N THR A 27 -17.11 12.49 12.74
CA THR A 27 -16.85 13.68 11.89
C THR A 27 -15.37 14.06 11.90
N ALA A 28 -14.56 13.48 12.79
CA ALA A 28 -13.14 13.76 12.90
C ALA A 28 -12.31 13.25 11.71
N SER A 29 -12.81 12.26 10.99
CA SER A 29 -12.11 11.62 9.86
C SER A 29 -12.45 12.21 8.48
N ILE A 30 -13.29 13.25 8.40
CA ILE A 30 -13.61 13.91 7.13
C ILE A 30 -12.47 14.86 6.76
N PRO A 31 -11.84 14.77 5.57
CA PRO A 31 -10.85 15.73 5.13
C PRO A 31 -11.37 17.14 5.22
N THR A 32 -10.61 18.04 5.85
CA THR A 32 -11.03 19.42 6.13
C THR A 32 -11.37 20.18 4.85
N SER A 33 -10.65 19.93 3.76
CA SER A 33 -10.91 20.51 2.45
C SER A 33 -12.29 20.17 1.91
N TRP A 34 -12.70 18.90 1.98
CA TRP A 34 -14.02 18.48 1.50
C TRP A 34 -15.15 18.92 2.46
N ARG A 35 -14.89 18.99 3.76
CA ARG A 35 -15.86 19.55 4.73
C ARG A 35 -16.17 21.00 4.46
N ALA A 36 -15.18 21.80 4.04
CA ALA A 36 -15.32 23.21 3.73
C ALA A 36 -15.91 23.46 2.33
N ASP A 37 -15.59 22.59 1.36
CA ASP A 37 -16.05 22.68 -0.03
C ASP A 37 -16.50 21.31 -0.54
N PRO A 38 -17.77 20.91 -0.28
CA PRO A 38 -18.28 19.57 -0.61
C PRO A 38 -18.67 19.41 -2.09
N ARG A 39 -18.01 20.11 -3.00
CA ARG A 39 -18.16 19.91 -4.45
C ARG A 39 -17.39 18.66 -4.89
N GLY A 40 -17.87 17.97 -5.92
CA GLY A 40 -17.24 16.80 -6.46
C GLY A 40 -17.42 15.53 -5.62
N GLN A 41 -16.53 14.56 -5.80
CA GLN A 41 -16.62 13.28 -5.10
C GLN A 41 -16.11 13.38 -3.66
N ALA A 42 -16.90 12.86 -2.73
CA ALA A 42 -16.45 12.72 -1.34
C ALA A 42 -15.28 11.73 -1.26
N PRO A 43 -14.15 12.10 -0.62
CA PRO A 43 -13.00 11.22 -0.45
C PRO A 43 -13.29 10.16 0.60
N CYS A 44 -12.58 9.05 0.55
CA CYS A 44 -12.44 8.17 1.70
C CYS A 44 -11.59 8.82 2.79
N VAL A 45 -11.68 8.30 4.01
CA VAL A 45 -10.79 8.72 5.10
C VAL A 45 -9.34 8.39 4.74
N GLU A 46 -8.40 9.09 5.37
CA GLU A 46 -6.97 8.83 5.19
C GLU A 46 -6.65 7.34 5.38
N GLY A 47 -5.81 6.78 4.52
CA GLY A 47 -5.51 5.36 4.51
C GLY A 47 -6.58 4.46 3.88
N SER A 48 -7.56 5.03 3.16
CA SER A 48 -8.60 4.26 2.46
C SER A 48 -8.82 4.78 1.04
N SER A 49 -9.18 3.89 0.12
CA SER A 49 -9.54 4.20 -1.27
C SER A 49 -11.01 3.92 -1.54
N ARG A 50 -11.61 4.71 -2.43
CA ARG A 50 -12.99 4.48 -2.89
C ARG A 50 -13.01 3.29 -3.85
N THR A 51 -13.78 2.25 -3.54
CA THR A 51 -13.85 1.03 -4.35
C THR A 51 -15.06 1.00 -5.26
N SER A 52 -16.20 1.49 -4.79
CA SER A 52 -17.40 1.61 -5.61
C SER A 52 -18.28 2.76 -5.17
N THR A 53 -19.00 3.34 -6.14
CA THR A 53 -20.10 4.27 -5.88
C THR A 53 -21.39 3.48 -5.99
N LEU A 54 -22.11 3.36 -4.88
CA LEU A 54 -23.38 2.65 -4.84
C LEU A 54 -24.53 3.53 -5.32
N TYR A 55 -24.47 4.82 -5.01
CA TYR A 55 -25.49 5.79 -5.37
C TYR A 55 -24.95 7.22 -5.39
N THR A 56 -25.45 8.06 -6.31
CA THR A 56 -25.22 9.51 -6.31
C THR A 56 -26.50 10.25 -6.67
N GLN A 57 -26.72 11.43 -6.03
CA GLN A 57 -27.81 12.33 -6.35
C GLN A 57 -27.36 13.78 -6.22
N SER A 58 -27.39 14.51 -7.31
CA SER A 58 -27.04 15.94 -7.39
C SER A 58 -28.27 16.85 -7.61
N PHE A 59 -29.46 16.27 -7.75
CA PHE A 59 -30.71 16.96 -7.99
C PHE A 59 -30.80 17.76 -9.31
N GLU A 60 -29.80 17.68 -10.17
CA GLU A 60 -29.81 18.36 -11.48
C GLU A 60 -30.94 17.82 -12.39
N SER A 61 -31.21 16.53 -12.32
CA SER A 61 -32.28 15.88 -13.10
C SER A 61 -33.65 15.84 -12.42
N GLY A 62 -33.77 16.27 -11.15
CA GLY A 62 -35.01 16.25 -10.39
C GLY A 62 -34.88 15.72 -8.97
N LEU A 63 -35.99 15.69 -8.25
CA LEU A 63 -36.12 14.98 -6.98
C LEU A 63 -36.50 13.51 -7.21
N PRO A 64 -36.28 12.62 -6.21
CA PRO A 64 -36.89 11.31 -6.21
C PRO A 64 -38.41 11.38 -6.43
N GLU A 65 -39.03 10.26 -6.86
CA GLU A 65 -40.47 10.21 -7.08
C GLU A 65 -41.27 10.80 -5.92
N SER A 66 -42.37 11.47 -6.21
CA SER A 66 -43.17 12.24 -5.25
C SER A 66 -43.62 11.48 -3.99
N ARG A 67 -43.76 10.14 -4.08
CA ARG A 67 -44.04 9.26 -2.94
C ARG A 67 -42.96 9.22 -1.86
N PHE A 68 -41.74 9.61 -2.22
CA PHE A 68 -40.57 9.63 -1.31
C PHE A 68 -40.22 11.02 -0.82
N VAL A 69 -41.02 12.05 -1.18
CA VAL A 69 -40.72 13.46 -0.86
C VAL A 69 -41.92 14.12 -0.19
N ASN A 70 -41.69 14.72 0.97
CA ASN A 70 -42.68 15.53 1.66
C ASN A 70 -42.07 16.89 1.98
N ARG A 71 -42.58 17.96 1.36
CA ARG A 71 -42.20 19.37 1.56
C ARG A 71 -40.73 19.73 1.22
N PHE A 72 -39.94 18.83 0.69
CA PHE A 72 -38.72 19.20 -0.01
C PHE A 72 -39.04 19.52 -1.46
N ALA A 73 -38.40 20.54 -2.01
CA ALA A 73 -38.50 20.92 -3.40
C ALA A 73 -37.10 21.12 -4.01
N ARG A 74 -37.00 20.86 -5.32
CA ARG A 74 -35.83 21.26 -6.08
C ARG A 74 -35.73 22.75 -6.12
N SER A 75 -34.58 23.35 -5.79
CA SER A 75 -34.47 24.79 -5.56
C SER A 75 -33.09 25.30 -5.97
N THR A 76 -33.10 26.48 -6.57
CA THR A 76 -31.93 27.35 -6.77
C THR A 76 -31.74 28.36 -5.65
N ALA A 77 -32.75 28.54 -4.79
CA ALA A 77 -32.79 29.64 -3.79
C ALA A 77 -31.69 29.59 -2.73
N SER A 78 -31.08 28.41 -2.54
CA SER A 78 -29.96 28.25 -1.62
C SER A 78 -28.61 28.17 -2.34
N GLY A 79 -28.59 28.34 -3.67
CA GLY A 79 -27.51 27.85 -4.50
C GLY A 79 -27.40 26.34 -4.41
N ALA A 80 -26.47 25.75 -5.14
CA ALA A 80 -26.14 24.34 -5.03
C ALA A 80 -24.73 24.19 -4.48
N ALA A 81 -24.45 23.06 -3.86
CA ALA A 81 -23.07 22.68 -3.52
C ALA A 81 -22.34 22.17 -4.77
N ALA A 82 -23.07 21.48 -5.66
CA ALA A 82 -22.59 21.05 -6.97
C ALA A 82 -23.67 21.29 -8.02
N GLY A 83 -23.33 21.90 -9.15
CA GLY A 83 -24.30 22.26 -10.18
C GLY A 83 -25.17 23.48 -9.84
N SER A 84 -26.44 23.43 -10.25
CA SER A 84 -27.38 24.57 -10.14
C SER A 84 -28.52 24.36 -9.14
N TYR A 85 -28.79 23.13 -8.73
CA TYR A 85 -29.95 22.78 -7.93
C TYR A 85 -29.61 21.99 -6.67
N SER A 86 -30.43 22.14 -5.64
CA SER A 86 -30.39 21.35 -4.40
C SER A 86 -31.81 20.93 -3.99
N ALA A 87 -31.95 19.91 -3.15
CA ALA A 87 -33.20 19.63 -2.46
C ALA A 87 -33.32 20.56 -1.25
N ARG A 88 -34.39 21.34 -1.16
CA ARG A 88 -34.63 22.29 -0.08
C ARG A 88 -36.02 22.17 0.52
N ALA A 89 -36.10 22.12 1.83
CA ALA A 89 -37.31 22.36 2.60
C ALA A 89 -37.22 23.71 3.30
N SER A 90 -38.30 24.51 3.25
CA SER A 90 -38.45 25.73 4.04
C SER A 90 -39.79 25.60 4.79
N LEU A 91 -39.74 25.64 6.10
CA LEU A 91 -40.90 25.44 6.96
C LEU A 91 -41.16 26.67 7.84
N THR A 92 -42.44 27.06 7.95
CA THR A 92 -42.93 28.07 8.86
C THR A 92 -44.13 27.51 9.62
N GLY A 93 -44.27 27.82 10.92
CA GLY A 93 -45.44 27.44 11.70
C GLY A 93 -45.19 26.43 12.81
N THR A 94 -46.23 25.76 13.28
CA THR A 94 -46.21 24.87 14.43
C THR A 94 -46.27 23.41 13.99
N GLY A 95 -45.31 22.59 14.45
CA GLY A 95 -45.40 21.12 14.39
C GLY A 95 -45.25 20.46 13.01
N SER A 96 -44.66 21.15 12.03
CA SER A 96 -44.44 20.61 10.69
C SER A 96 -43.08 19.95 10.55
N SER A 97 -43.01 18.85 9.80
CA SER A 97 -41.78 18.22 9.37
C SER A 97 -41.74 18.07 7.84
N ALA A 98 -40.54 18.14 7.29
CA ALA A 98 -40.28 17.81 5.90
C ALA A 98 -39.29 16.67 5.84
N TYR A 99 -39.46 15.79 4.91
CA TYR A 99 -38.50 14.71 4.66
C TYR A 99 -38.41 14.38 3.18
N PHE A 100 -37.30 13.83 2.76
CA PHE A 100 -37.19 13.10 1.51
C PHE A 100 -36.41 11.80 1.73
N PHE A 101 -36.71 10.84 0.91
CA PHE A 101 -36.17 9.51 0.97
C PHE A 101 -35.44 9.22 -0.35
N LEU A 102 -34.23 8.77 -0.28
CA LEU A 102 -33.52 8.29 -1.46
C LEU A 102 -33.96 6.86 -1.78
N PRO A 103 -34.14 6.53 -3.07
CA PRO A 103 -34.51 5.18 -3.44
C PRO A 103 -33.47 4.17 -2.94
N TYR A 104 -33.93 3.00 -2.61
CA TYR A 104 -33.12 1.91 -2.13
C TYR A 104 -31.97 1.57 -3.07
N VAL A 105 -30.80 1.28 -2.50
CA VAL A 105 -29.61 0.88 -3.24
C VAL A 105 -29.28 -0.56 -2.91
N LEU A 106 -29.36 -1.44 -3.92
CA LEU A 106 -28.79 -2.77 -3.85
C LEU A 106 -27.25 -2.67 -3.84
N GLY A 107 -26.63 -3.16 -2.81
CA GLY A 107 -25.18 -3.19 -2.75
C GLY A 107 -24.67 -4.34 -1.89
N SER A 108 -23.58 -4.98 -2.29
CA SER A 108 -22.84 -5.85 -1.39
C SER A 108 -22.20 -4.99 -0.29
N VAL A 109 -22.51 -5.27 0.98
CA VAL A 109 -21.81 -4.65 2.11
C VAL A 109 -20.45 -5.34 2.22
N GLY A 110 -19.49 -4.88 1.43
CA GLY A 110 -18.10 -5.10 1.75
C GLY A 110 -17.62 -3.87 2.52
N THR A 111 -16.89 -4.08 3.58
CA THR A 111 -16.03 -3.13 4.30
C THR A 111 -16.29 -1.62 4.09
N GLN A 112 -16.59 -0.91 5.15
CA GLN A 112 -16.62 0.55 5.26
C GLN A 112 -17.52 1.28 4.23
N THR A 113 -18.83 1.14 4.36
CA THR A 113 -19.79 1.93 3.59
C THR A 113 -19.91 3.34 4.18
N ARG A 114 -19.85 4.36 3.32
CA ARG A 114 -19.95 5.78 3.68
C ARG A 114 -21.16 6.43 3.02
N LEU A 115 -21.89 7.21 3.80
CA LEU A 115 -22.87 8.17 3.31
C LEU A 115 -22.27 9.57 3.42
N ALA A 116 -22.12 10.26 2.29
CA ALA A 116 -21.61 11.63 2.26
C ALA A 116 -22.58 12.54 1.50
N PHE A 117 -22.71 13.78 1.93
CA PHE A 117 -23.54 14.78 1.26
C PHE A 117 -23.14 16.20 1.68
N ALA A 118 -23.51 17.18 0.85
CA ALA A 118 -23.47 18.57 1.20
C ALA A 118 -24.79 18.99 1.85
N TYR A 119 -24.74 19.84 2.88
CA TYR A 119 -25.93 20.41 3.49
C TYR A 119 -25.72 21.86 3.96
N ARG A 120 -26.83 22.58 4.14
CA ARG A 120 -26.90 23.85 4.86
C ARG A 120 -28.24 23.98 5.55
N SER A 121 -28.27 24.63 6.72
CA SER A 121 -29.49 24.81 7.49
C SER A 121 -29.33 25.92 8.52
N ASN A 122 -30.40 26.71 8.75
CA ASN A 122 -30.48 27.67 9.84
C ASN A 122 -31.22 27.14 11.09
N ALA A 123 -31.65 25.89 11.07
CA ALA A 123 -32.31 25.25 12.22
C ALA A 123 -31.30 24.74 13.24
N ALA A 124 -31.70 24.68 14.51
CA ALA A 124 -30.88 24.04 15.56
C ALA A 124 -30.59 22.59 15.24
N GLN A 125 -29.45 22.08 15.70
CA GLN A 125 -28.93 20.74 15.39
C GLN A 125 -29.97 19.63 15.57
N ALA A 126 -30.73 19.64 16.65
CA ALA A 126 -31.74 18.61 16.94
C ALA A 126 -32.92 18.59 15.98
N ARG A 127 -32.98 19.52 15.02
CA ARG A 127 -34.08 19.66 14.06
C ARG A 127 -33.77 19.11 12.68
N ASN A 128 -32.52 18.82 12.41
CA ASN A 128 -32.09 18.21 11.16
C ASN A 128 -31.54 16.81 11.43
N THR A 129 -32.08 15.82 10.79
CA THR A 129 -31.69 14.43 10.96
C THR A 129 -31.41 13.79 9.61
N VAL A 130 -30.37 12.99 9.54
CA VAL A 130 -30.12 12.01 8.50
C VAL A 130 -30.24 10.63 9.12
N ALA A 131 -30.90 9.71 8.45
CA ALA A 131 -31.00 8.31 8.87
C ALA A 131 -30.77 7.39 7.69
N LEU A 132 -30.28 6.19 7.97
CA LEU A 132 -30.10 5.11 7.01
C LEU A 132 -30.47 3.81 7.71
N ASN A 133 -31.66 3.29 7.48
CA ASN A 133 -32.23 2.15 8.18
C ASN A 133 -32.00 2.24 9.72
N SER A 134 -31.12 1.42 10.30
CA SER A 134 -30.81 1.43 11.74
C SER A 134 -29.89 2.56 12.22
N PHE A 135 -29.34 3.36 11.31
CA PHE A 135 -28.46 4.49 11.63
C PHE A 135 -29.27 5.80 11.66
N ALA A 136 -29.02 6.66 12.65
CA ALA A 136 -29.56 8.01 12.66
C ALA A 136 -28.57 8.99 13.29
N SER A 137 -28.45 10.20 12.75
CA SER A 137 -27.62 11.28 13.28
C SER A 137 -28.25 12.64 13.05
N SER A 138 -28.02 13.57 13.99
CA SER A 138 -28.42 14.96 13.84
C SER A 138 -27.33 15.80 13.19
N LEU A 139 -27.71 16.77 12.36
CA LEU A 139 -26.79 17.64 11.64
C LEU A 139 -26.64 18.99 12.35
N PRO A 140 -25.41 19.50 12.52
CA PRO A 140 -25.17 20.84 13.07
C PRO A 140 -25.77 21.94 12.21
N THR A 141 -26.05 23.09 12.81
CA THR A 141 -26.45 24.32 12.09
C THR A 141 -25.29 24.78 11.19
N SER A 142 -25.60 25.10 9.94
CA SER A 142 -24.65 25.70 9.01
C SER A 142 -25.37 26.49 7.93
N THR A 143 -25.17 27.77 7.91
CA THR A 143 -25.76 28.69 6.88
C THR A 143 -24.93 28.71 5.59
N SER A 144 -23.72 28.20 5.59
CA SER A 144 -22.93 27.90 4.40
C SER A 144 -22.97 26.40 4.06
N TRP A 145 -22.67 26.04 2.82
CA TRP A 145 -22.55 24.64 2.43
C TRP A 145 -21.42 23.95 3.20
N ARG A 146 -21.71 22.81 3.76
CA ARG A 146 -20.76 21.95 4.47
C ARG A 146 -20.91 20.50 4.05
N GLY A 147 -19.80 19.79 3.95
CA GLY A 147 -19.79 18.34 3.79
C GLY A 147 -20.07 17.61 5.11
N ALA A 148 -20.91 16.60 5.06
CA ALA A 148 -21.11 15.63 6.12
C ALA A 148 -20.83 14.22 5.58
N MET A 149 -20.18 13.39 6.40
CA MET A 149 -19.90 12.02 6.06
C MET A 149 -20.10 11.13 7.28
N PHE A 150 -20.69 9.98 7.08
CA PHE A 150 -21.00 9.02 8.14
C PHE A 150 -20.53 7.64 7.75
N ASP A 151 -19.99 6.90 8.71
CA ASP A 151 -19.79 5.47 8.60
C ASP A 151 -21.15 4.78 8.78
N VAL A 152 -21.62 4.12 7.74
CA VAL A 152 -22.87 3.40 7.73
C VAL A 152 -22.68 1.92 7.48
N THR A 153 -21.47 1.40 7.74
CA THR A 153 -21.09 0.00 7.56
C THR A 153 -21.98 -0.93 8.39
N SER A 154 -22.34 -0.50 9.60
CA SER A 154 -23.22 -1.26 10.52
C SER A 154 -24.71 -1.03 10.27
N ALA A 155 -25.09 -0.20 9.30
CA ALA A 155 -26.51 0.01 9.01
C ALA A 155 -27.13 -1.31 8.52
N THR A 156 -28.18 -1.74 9.21
CA THR A 156 -28.91 -2.96 8.84
C THR A 156 -29.69 -2.74 7.55
N ARG A 157 -29.81 -3.78 6.76
CA ARG A 157 -30.65 -3.79 5.57
C ARG A 157 -32.07 -4.19 5.95
N ASP A 158 -33.04 -3.79 5.15
CA ASP A 158 -34.39 -4.35 5.27
C ASP A 158 -34.41 -5.83 4.80
N GLU A 159 -35.58 -6.49 4.94
CA GLU A 159 -35.77 -7.89 4.54
C GLU A 159 -35.53 -8.14 3.03
N GLY A 160 -35.55 -7.06 2.21
CA GLY A 160 -35.23 -7.12 0.79
C GLY A 160 -33.75 -6.87 0.48
N GLY A 161 -32.90 -6.62 1.47
CA GLY A 161 -31.49 -6.34 1.30
C GLY A 161 -31.17 -4.91 0.88
N TRP A 162 -32.09 -3.95 1.04
CA TRP A 162 -31.98 -2.57 0.62
C TRP A 162 -31.53 -1.64 1.73
N LEU A 163 -30.76 -0.60 1.38
CA LEU A 163 -30.42 0.52 2.25
C LEU A 163 -31.15 1.77 1.77
N GLY A 164 -31.99 2.34 2.62
CA GLY A 164 -32.69 3.59 2.34
C GLY A 164 -32.13 4.76 3.12
N ALA A 165 -31.72 5.85 2.46
CA ALA A 165 -31.31 7.08 3.12
C ALA A 165 -32.48 8.06 3.24
N TRP A 166 -32.62 8.63 4.42
CA TRP A 166 -33.71 9.51 4.78
C TRP A 166 -33.14 10.82 5.39
N PHE A 167 -33.63 11.95 4.89
CA PHE A 167 -33.31 13.26 5.39
C PHE A 167 -34.56 13.93 5.96
N GLN A 168 -34.50 14.41 7.19
CA GLN A 168 -35.63 15.02 7.88
C GLN A 168 -35.27 16.41 8.42
N HIS A 169 -36.17 17.35 8.23
CA HIS A 169 -36.13 18.68 8.78
C HIS A 169 -37.39 18.94 9.60
N ASN A 170 -37.22 19.33 10.87
CA ASN A 170 -38.32 19.67 11.77
C ASN A 170 -38.31 21.16 12.07
N VAL A 171 -39.47 21.81 11.99
CA VAL A 171 -39.60 23.24 12.30
C VAL A 171 -39.64 23.48 13.81
N THR A 172 -39.03 24.57 14.25
CA THR A 172 -39.22 25.08 15.60
C THR A 172 -40.50 25.95 15.59
N PRO A 173 -41.45 25.69 16.50
CA PRO A 173 -42.67 26.50 16.58
C PRO A 173 -42.36 28.00 16.62
N GLY A 174 -43.05 28.80 15.81
CA GLY A 174 -42.86 30.23 15.72
C GLY A 174 -41.65 30.73 14.95
N SER A 175 -40.87 29.84 14.34
CA SER A 175 -39.68 30.19 13.55
C SER A 175 -39.85 29.84 12.07
N SER A 176 -39.06 30.49 11.22
CA SER A 176 -38.88 30.12 9.81
C SER A 176 -37.50 29.47 9.67
N THR A 177 -37.49 28.16 9.35
CA THR A 177 -36.26 27.40 9.23
C THR A 177 -36.21 26.68 7.90
N TYR A 178 -34.99 26.38 7.45
CA TYR A 178 -34.76 25.58 6.24
C TYR A 178 -33.66 24.56 6.43
N MET A 179 -33.74 23.51 5.63
CA MET A 179 -32.65 22.58 5.34
C MET A 179 -32.49 22.42 3.84
N ALA A 180 -31.29 22.47 3.34
CA ALA A 180 -30.98 22.12 1.96
C ALA A 180 -29.91 21.02 1.93
N VAL A 181 -30.06 20.11 1.01
CA VAL A 181 -29.17 18.94 0.82
C VAL A 181 -28.80 18.82 -0.65
N ASP A 182 -27.57 18.48 -0.94
CA ASP A 182 -27.06 18.29 -2.28
C ASP A 182 -25.91 17.27 -2.31
N ASN A 183 -25.50 16.85 -3.50
CA ASN A 183 -24.36 15.96 -3.75
C ASN A 183 -24.34 14.74 -2.81
N VAL A 184 -25.46 14.04 -2.71
CA VAL A 184 -25.58 12.84 -1.87
C VAL A 184 -24.88 11.69 -2.54
N GLN A 185 -23.98 11.03 -1.81
CA GLN A 185 -23.17 9.93 -2.30
C GLN A 185 -23.18 8.79 -1.28
N LEU A 186 -23.52 7.59 -1.72
CA LEU A 186 -23.33 6.35 -0.97
C LEU A 186 -22.25 5.55 -1.69
N PHE A 187 -21.17 5.21 -0.99
CA PHE A 187 -20.02 4.54 -1.57
C PHE A 187 -19.30 3.66 -0.54
N THR A 188 -18.48 2.76 -1.03
CA THR A 188 -17.65 1.91 -0.19
C THR A 188 -16.20 2.36 -0.24
N CYS A 189 -15.54 2.32 0.91
CA CYS A 189 -14.11 2.49 1.05
C CYS A 189 -13.48 1.16 1.46
N ARG A 190 -12.27 0.90 0.98
CA ARG A 190 -11.40 -0.13 1.54
C ARG A 190 -10.23 0.56 2.21
N PRO A 191 -9.71 0.06 3.34
CA PRO A 191 -8.38 0.46 3.81
C PRO A 191 -7.43 0.38 2.62
N ASN A 192 -6.54 1.34 2.45
CA ASN A 192 -5.53 1.22 1.41
C ASN A 192 -4.80 -0.09 1.64
N ALA A 193 -4.93 -0.99 0.69
CA ALA A 193 -4.14 -2.20 0.67
C ALA A 193 -2.65 -1.89 0.43
N THR A 194 -2.30 -0.60 0.20
CA THR A 194 -0.94 -0.09 0.06
C THR A 194 -0.52 0.71 1.29
N GLU A 195 0.61 0.33 1.86
CA GLU A 195 1.29 0.99 2.96
C GLU A 195 2.66 1.48 2.49
N ARG A 196 3.12 2.63 3.00
CA ARG A 196 4.46 3.13 2.69
C ARG A 196 5.40 2.86 3.85
N ILE A 197 6.56 2.25 3.55
CA ILE A 197 7.69 2.09 4.47
C ILE A 197 8.78 3.06 4.01
N ALA A 198 8.92 4.17 4.71
CA ALA A 198 9.86 5.23 4.36
C ALA A 198 10.35 5.95 5.61
N GLY A 199 11.64 5.96 5.82
CA GLY A 199 12.31 6.80 6.80
C GLY A 199 12.80 8.12 6.17
N SER A 200 13.29 9.03 6.99
CA SER A 200 13.88 10.32 6.55
C SER A 200 15.17 10.15 5.75
N SER A 201 15.77 8.98 5.78
CA SER A 201 16.99 8.61 5.07
C SER A 201 16.95 7.13 4.66
N ARG A 202 17.87 6.71 3.78
CA ARG A 202 18.07 5.29 3.43
C ARG A 202 18.37 4.41 4.65
N TYR A 203 19.05 4.97 5.64
CA TYR A 203 19.40 4.30 6.89
C TYR A 203 18.14 4.09 7.73
N ALA A 204 17.31 5.12 7.84
CA ALA A 204 16.02 5.04 8.52
C ALA A 204 15.03 4.11 7.80
N THR A 205 15.01 4.08 6.46
CA THR A 205 14.19 3.12 5.71
C THR A 205 14.66 1.69 5.96
N ALA A 206 15.98 1.44 5.95
CA ALA A 206 16.53 0.11 6.26
C ALA A 206 16.21 -0.33 7.70
N ALA A 207 16.28 0.59 8.68
CA ALA A 207 15.88 0.33 10.06
C ALA A 207 14.41 -0.07 10.18
N LEU A 208 13.48 0.68 9.53
CA LEU A 208 12.05 0.34 9.51
C LEU A 208 11.74 -1.01 8.84
N LEU A 209 12.54 -1.42 7.86
CA LEU A 209 12.42 -2.76 7.27
C LEU A 209 12.97 -3.83 8.23
N ALA A 210 14.04 -3.53 8.93
CA ALA A 210 14.63 -4.42 9.93
C ALA A 210 13.75 -4.60 11.17
N ASP A 211 12.97 -3.59 11.57
CA ASP A 211 11.97 -3.67 12.66
C ASP A 211 10.85 -4.72 12.42
N ARG A 212 10.78 -5.29 11.21
CA ARG A 212 9.84 -6.37 10.88
C ARG A 212 10.38 -7.76 11.23
N PHE A 213 11.62 -7.85 11.67
CA PHE A 213 12.19 -9.07 12.24
C PHE A 213 12.04 -9.05 13.75
N ASP A 214 11.78 -10.21 14.35
CA ASP A 214 11.70 -10.33 15.80
C ASP A 214 13.08 -10.13 16.45
N PRO A 215 13.17 -9.54 17.65
CA PRO A 215 14.42 -9.45 18.39
C PRO A 215 15.06 -10.82 18.66
N GLY A 216 16.40 -10.85 18.78
CA GLY A 216 17.15 -12.07 18.94
C GLY A 216 17.51 -12.74 17.60
N VAL A 217 17.68 -11.95 16.55
CA VAL A 217 18.10 -12.49 15.24
C VAL A 217 19.50 -13.10 15.32
N PRO A 218 19.76 -14.24 14.70
CA PRO A 218 21.10 -14.85 14.71
C PRO A 218 22.18 -13.93 14.12
N VAL A 219 21.86 -13.26 13.02
CA VAL A 219 22.81 -12.42 12.27
C VAL A 219 22.13 -11.13 11.80
N VAL A 220 22.90 -10.03 11.82
CA VAL A 220 22.56 -8.79 11.10
C VAL A 220 23.68 -8.50 10.11
N PHE A 221 23.32 -8.29 8.84
CA PHE A 221 24.27 -7.83 7.83
C PHE A 221 24.32 -6.32 7.81
N VAL A 222 25.51 -5.73 7.88
CA VAL A 222 25.71 -4.28 7.82
C VAL A 222 26.56 -3.96 6.60
N ALA A 223 26.00 -3.21 5.66
CA ALA A 223 26.64 -2.84 4.41
C ALA A 223 26.62 -1.31 4.19
N ARG A 224 27.52 -0.82 3.33
CA ARG A 224 27.58 0.57 2.93
C ARG A 224 26.30 0.98 2.18
N GLY A 225 25.66 2.09 2.61
CA GLY A 225 24.38 2.53 2.05
C GLY A 225 24.46 3.50 0.86
N ASP A 226 25.62 4.13 0.59
CA ASP A 226 25.81 5.09 -0.51
C ASP A 226 26.40 4.44 -1.78
N ASN A 227 26.67 3.13 -1.74
CA ASN A 227 27.05 2.31 -2.88
C ASN A 227 26.38 0.95 -2.78
N PHE A 228 26.10 0.30 -3.93
CA PHE A 228 25.21 -0.87 -3.96
C PHE A 228 25.89 -2.24 -3.96
N PRO A 229 27.13 -2.46 -4.47
CA PRO A 229 27.56 -3.81 -4.82
C PRO A 229 27.66 -4.78 -3.63
N ASP A 230 28.26 -4.32 -2.53
CA ASP A 230 28.40 -5.13 -1.32
C ASP A 230 27.04 -5.39 -0.67
N ALA A 231 26.15 -4.40 -0.67
CA ALA A 231 24.80 -4.52 -0.14
C ALA A 231 23.88 -5.46 -0.95
N LEU A 232 24.11 -5.59 -2.28
CA LEU A 232 23.38 -6.57 -3.10
C LEU A 232 23.67 -8.02 -2.68
N SER A 233 24.96 -8.34 -2.50
CA SER A 233 25.38 -9.67 -2.05
C SER A 233 24.95 -9.93 -0.61
N ALA A 234 25.03 -8.89 0.26
CA ALA A 234 24.54 -8.95 1.63
C ALA A 234 23.04 -9.23 1.67
N SER A 235 22.23 -8.53 0.84
CA SER A 235 20.78 -8.70 0.77
C SER A 235 20.40 -10.15 0.40
N ALA A 236 21.10 -10.74 -0.57
CA ALA A 236 20.86 -12.10 -0.99
C ALA A 236 21.18 -13.13 0.13
N ALA A 237 22.34 -12.97 0.79
CA ALA A 237 22.74 -13.87 1.88
C ALA A 237 21.82 -13.71 3.11
N ALA A 238 21.48 -12.48 3.46
CA ALA A 238 20.56 -12.17 4.54
C ALA A 238 19.16 -12.78 4.30
N ALA A 239 18.65 -12.68 3.07
CA ALA A 239 17.39 -13.30 2.67
C ALA A 239 17.41 -14.82 2.88
N ALA A 240 18.49 -15.49 2.47
CA ALA A 240 18.67 -16.94 2.61
C ALA A 240 18.78 -17.39 4.09
N GLN A 241 19.20 -16.50 4.98
CA GLN A 241 19.35 -16.75 6.42
C GLN A 241 18.20 -16.14 7.26
N SER A 242 17.15 -15.62 6.62
CA SER A 242 16.05 -14.91 7.29
C SER A 242 16.54 -13.81 8.25
N SER A 243 17.52 -13.04 7.80
CA SER A 243 18.24 -12.03 8.56
C SER A 243 18.06 -10.64 7.94
N PRO A 244 18.07 -9.56 8.76
CA PRO A 244 17.96 -8.20 8.25
C PRO A 244 19.28 -7.67 7.66
N VAL A 245 19.14 -6.71 6.74
CA VAL A 245 20.23 -5.87 6.25
C VAL A 245 20.04 -4.45 6.76
N LEU A 246 21.04 -3.94 7.47
CA LEU A 246 21.14 -2.55 7.85
C LEU A 246 22.20 -1.82 7.01
N LEU A 247 22.00 -0.53 6.82
CA LEU A 247 22.89 0.30 6.03
C LEU A 247 23.69 1.23 6.93
N THR A 248 24.97 1.48 6.55
CA THR A 248 25.86 2.40 7.28
C THR A 248 26.53 3.39 6.33
N LEU A 249 27.02 4.51 6.88
CA LEU A 249 27.99 5.36 6.22
C LEU A 249 29.38 4.70 6.23
N PRO A 250 30.26 5.04 5.30
CA PRO A 250 31.62 4.48 5.28
C PRO A 250 32.41 4.69 6.57
N SER A 251 32.24 5.86 7.20
CA SER A 251 33.11 6.30 8.35
C SER A 251 32.29 6.61 9.62
N GLN A 252 30.99 6.45 9.61
CA GLN A 252 30.12 6.76 10.74
C GLN A 252 28.93 5.79 10.81
N LEU A 253 28.61 5.29 12.01
CA LEU A 253 27.40 4.53 12.27
C LEU A 253 26.22 5.49 12.42
N PRO A 254 25.19 5.44 11.55
CA PRO A 254 23.99 6.25 11.71
C PRO A 254 23.22 5.92 12.99
N THR A 255 22.58 6.92 13.58
CA THR A 255 21.77 6.75 14.81
C THR A 255 20.61 5.78 14.61
N GLU A 256 19.99 5.78 13.42
CA GLU A 256 18.92 4.89 13.06
C GLU A 256 19.38 3.43 12.97
N THR A 257 20.59 3.21 12.44
CA THR A 257 21.20 1.88 12.37
C THR A 257 21.58 1.38 13.78
N ALA A 258 22.10 2.26 14.63
CA ALA A 258 22.41 1.95 16.03
C ALA A 258 21.12 1.55 16.79
N ALA A 259 20.06 2.33 16.68
CA ALA A 259 18.77 2.03 17.31
C ALA A 259 18.15 0.70 16.83
N ALA A 260 18.27 0.40 15.52
CA ALA A 260 17.79 -0.87 14.98
C ALA A 260 18.59 -2.07 15.55
N LEU A 261 19.91 -1.94 15.74
CA LEU A 261 20.72 -2.98 16.38
C LEU A 261 20.35 -3.19 17.85
N GLU A 262 20.06 -2.12 18.59
CA GLU A 262 19.55 -2.21 19.96
C GLU A 262 18.22 -2.97 20.04
N HIS A 263 17.32 -2.75 19.08
CA HIS A 263 16.05 -3.43 18.98
C HIS A 263 16.20 -4.90 18.59
N LEU A 264 16.99 -5.18 17.55
CA LEU A 264 17.16 -6.52 16.99
C LEU A 264 17.92 -7.49 17.89
N GLN A 265 18.82 -6.98 18.76
CA GLN A 265 19.65 -7.78 19.68
C GLN A 265 20.31 -8.98 18.96
N PRO A 266 21.12 -8.76 17.91
CA PRO A 266 21.70 -9.84 17.14
C PRO A 266 22.72 -10.68 17.94
N GLU A 267 22.87 -11.96 17.58
CA GLU A 267 23.95 -12.79 18.14
C GLU A 267 25.30 -12.51 17.44
N GLU A 268 25.28 -12.15 16.15
CA GLU A 268 26.45 -11.77 15.35
C GLU A 268 26.13 -10.61 14.39
N ILE A 269 27.11 -9.75 14.11
CA ILE A 269 27.04 -8.73 13.06
C ILE A 269 28.06 -9.06 11.98
N ILE A 270 27.61 -9.20 10.73
CA ILE A 270 28.47 -9.36 9.58
C ILE A 270 28.61 -8.03 8.83
N VAL A 271 29.79 -7.41 8.90
CA VAL A 271 30.14 -6.23 8.10
C VAL A 271 30.52 -6.67 6.69
N VAL A 272 29.78 -6.20 5.70
CA VAL A 272 30.01 -6.55 4.30
C VAL A 272 30.78 -5.45 3.57
N GLY A 273 31.87 -5.88 2.91
CA GLY A 273 32.83 -5.03 2.24
C GLY A 273 34.10 -4.77 3.04
N ASN A 274 35.16 -4.35 2.34
CA ASN A 274 36.46 -4.07 2.93
C ASN A 274 36.49 -2.74 3.72
N GLU A 275 37.61 -2.37 4.31
CA GLU A 275 37.76 -1.14 5.11
C GLU A 275 37.53 0.14 4.31
N GLY A 276 37.67 0.11 2.98
CA GLY A 276 37.30 1.21 2.09
C GLY A 276 35.79 1.37 1.90
N SER A 277 35.03 0.30 2.09
CA SER A 277 33.54 0.31 2.07
C SER A 277 32.97 0.68 3.44
N VAL A 278 33.42 0.00 4.50
CA VAL A 278 33.01 0.24 5.90
C VAL A 278 34.27 0.29 6.75
N SER A 279 34.61 1.46 7.28
CA SER A 279 35.84 1.67 8.02
C SER A 279 35.99 0.79 9.26
N LYS A 280 37.20 0.62 9.71
CA LYS A 280 37.48 -0.09 10.96
C LYS A 280 36.80 0.56 12.16
N SER A 281 36.72 1.92 12.20
CA SER A 281 36.05 2.64 13.28
C SER A 281 34.54 2.31 13.36
N VAL A 282 33.86 2.16 12.22
CA VAL A 282 32.46 1.74 12.20
C VAL A 282 32.35 0.29 12.68
N ALA A 283 33.21 -0.63 12.20
CA ALA A 283 33.20 -2.02 12.66
C ALA A 283 33.40 -2.12 14.19
N THR A 284 34.35 -1.36 14.73
CA THR A 284 34.57 -1.30 16.20
C THR A 284 33.36 -0.72 16.96
N SER A 285 32.66 0.29 16.37
CA SER A 285 31.41 0.80 17.00
C SER A 285 30.29 -0.23 17.01
N LEU A 286 30.23 -1.15 16.05
CA LEU A 286 29.26 -2.23 15.99
C LEU A 286 29.49 -3.31 17.06
N GLU A 287 30.74 -3.48 17.56
CA GLU A 287 31.10 -4.42 18.61
C GLU A 287 30.37 -4.14 19.96
N ALA A 288 29.83 -2.93 20.12
CA ALA A 288 28.99 -2.59 21.28
C ALA A 288 27.63 -3.32 21.28
N TYR A 289 27.19 -3.87 20.16
CA TYR A 289 25.88 -4.53 20.01
C TYR A 289 25.98 -6.05 19.92
N ALA A 290 27.01 -6.58 19.25
CA ALA A 290 27.28 -8.01 19.12
C ALA A 290 28.72 -8.25 18.61
N PRO A 291 29.24 -9.48 18.66
CA PRO A 291 30.49 -9.88 17.98
C PRO A 291 30.42 -9.51 16.49
N VAL A 292 31.50 -8.94 15.99
CA VAL A 292 31.59 -8.44 14.61
C VAL A 292 32.55 -9.28 13.78
N ARG A 293 32.07 -9.77 12.64
CA ARG A 293 32.87 -10.42 11.62
C ARG A 293 32.79 -9.65 10.30
N ARG A 294 33.85 -9.67 9.50
CA ARG A 294 33.87 -8.97 8.21
C ARG A 294 33.94 -9.97 7.05
N LEU A 295 33.10 -9.76 6.05
CA LEU A 295 33.17 -10.38 4.72
C LEU A 295 33.43 -9.27 3.68
N GLY A 296 34.68 -9.13 3.23
CA GLY A 296 35.05 -8.05 2.32
C GLY A 296 36.32 -8.39 1.54
N GLY A 297 36.20 -8.48 0.24
CA GLY A 297 37.28 -8.71 -0.70
C GLY A 297 37.90 -7.43 -1.27
N VAL A 298 38.88 -7.58 -2.15
CA VAL A 298 39.51 -6.46 -2.84
C VAL A 298 38.58 -5.72 -3.79
N ASN A 299 37.51 -6.41 -4.21
CA ASN A 299 36.45 -5.86 -5.06
C ASN A 299 35.14 -6.58 -4.81
N ARG A 300 34.04 -6.09 -5.47
CA ARG A 300 32.68 -6.63 -5.34
C ARG A 300 32.54 -8.11 -5.72
N TYR A 301 33.37 -8.59 -6.65
CA TYR A 301 33.30 -9.99 -7.13
C TYR A 301 33.87 -10.93 -6.06
N GLU A 302 34.99 -10.57 -5.47
CA GLU A 302 35.56 -11.31 -4.33
C GLU A 302 34.65 -11.20 -3.10
N THR A 303 34.10 -10.00 -2.80
CA THR A 303 33.13 -9.87 -1.69
C THR A 303 31.94 -10.81 -1.87
N SER A 304 31.38 -10.91 -3.07
CA SER A 304 30.25 -11.83 -3.33
C SER A 304 30.64 -13.30 -3.22
N ALA A 305 31.85 -13.65 -3.59
CA ALA A 305 32.40 -15.01 -3.42
C ALA A 305 32.63 -15.37 -1.95
N LEU A 306 33.21 -14.45 -1.15
CA LEU A 306 33.36 -14.64 0.30
C LEU A 306 32.00 -14.85 1.01
N ILE A 307 30.97 -14.14 0.57
CA ILE A 307 29.62 -14.34 1.08
C ILE A 307 29.05 -15.70 0.63
N ALA A 308 29.27 -16.07 -0.62
CA ALA A 308 28.84 -17.38 -1.14
C ALA A 308 29.57 -18.56 -0.46
N ALA A 309 30.79 -18.35 0.05
CA ALA A 309 31.53 -19.34 0.82
C ALA A 309 30.87 -19.74 2.15
N GLU A 310 29.91 -18.93 2.65
CA GLU A 310 29.08 -19.28 3.82
C GLU A 310 28.07 -20.39 3.52
N PHE A 311 27.82 -20.70 2.25
CA PHE A 311 26.91 -21.77 1.84
C PHE A 311 27.67 -23.11 1.70
N PRO A 312 27.05 -24.23 2.08
CA PRO A 312 27.66 -25.55 1.89
C PRO A 312 27.78 -25.90 0.40
N PRO A 313 28.64 -26.87 0.04
CA PRO A 313 28.61 -27.49 -1.30
C PRO A 313 27.24 -28.11 -1.62
N GLU A 314 27.03 -28.44 -2.91
CA GLU A 314 25.83 -29.09 -3.43
C GLU A 314 24.56 -28.26 -3.23
N VAL A 315 24.66 -26.92 -3.41
CA VAL A 315 23.48 -26.05 -3.31
C VAL A 315 22.48 -26.30 -4.45
N PRO A 316 21.18 -26.18 -4.20
CA PRO A 316 20.16 -26.37 -5.24
C PRO A 316 20.30 -25.38 -6.39
N VAL A 317 20.68 -24.13 -6.09
CA VAL A 317 20.76 -23.07 -7.08
C VAL A 317 21.83 -22.05 -6.72
N VAL A 318 22.50 -21.49 -7.74
CA VAL A 318 23.32 -20.28 -7.65
C VAL A 318 22.76 -19.23 -8.60
N PHE A 319 22.67 -17.98 -8.14
CA PHE A 319 22.29 -16.87 -8.97
C PHE A 319 23.52 -16.09 -9.42
N LEU A 320 23.52 -15.66 -10.69
CA LEU A 320 24.55 -14.80 -11.26
C LEU A 320 23.94 -13.48 -11.69
N ALA A 321 24.53 -12.35 -11.29
CA ALA A 321 24.13 -11.03 -11.72
C ALA A 321 25.33 -10.14 -12.01
N THR A 322 25.11 -9.05 -12.80
CA THR A 322 26.20 -8.09 -13.01
C THR A 322 26.52 -7.32 -11.73
N GLY A 323 27.81 -7.13 -11.48
CA GLY A 323 28.27 -6.22 -10.42
C GLY A 323 28.25 -4.72 -10.80
N LEU A 324 27.82 -4.36 -12.02
CA LEU A 324 27.86 -2.99 -12.53
C LEU A 324 26.53 -2.25 -12.47
N ASN A 325 25.42 -2.97 -12.27
CA ASN A 325 24.08 -2.43 -12.15
C ASN A 325 23.36 -3.11 -10.99
N PHE A 326 22.41 -2.40 -10.36
CA PHE A 326 21.73 -2.88 -9.16
C PHE A 326 20.41 -3.60 -9.40
N ALA A 327 19.68 -3.22 -10.47
CA ALA A 327 18.25 -3.52 -10.59
C ALA A 327 17.93 -5.03 -10.59
N ASP A 328 18.63 -5.81 -11.39
CA ASP A 328 18.38 -7.24 -11.56
C ASP A 328 18.81 -8.03 -10.30
N ALA A 329 19.96 -7.68 -9.71
CA ALA A 329 20.45 -8.29 -8.47
C ALA A 329 19.58 -7.92 -7.26
N MET A 330 19.07 -6.70 -7.19
CA MET A 330 18.21 -6.22 -6.10
C MET A 330 16.87 -6.98 -6.04
N THR A 331 16.19 -7.13 -7.17
CA THR A 331 14.96 -7.93 -7.24
C THR A 331 15.26 -9.43 -7.15
N GLY A 332 16.41 -9.86 -7.65
CA GLY A 332 16.94 -11.22 -7.49
C GLY A 332 17.19 -11.61 -6.05
N GLY A 333 17.57 -10.65 -5.17
CA GLY A 333 17.79 -10.92 -3.74
C GLY A 333 16.59 -11.57 -3.06
N ALA A 334 15.38 -11.11 -3.37
CA ALA A 334 14.15 -11.73 -2.88
C ALA A 334 13.99 -13.19 -3.39
N LEU A 335 14.32 -13.44 -4.66
CA LEU A 335 14.26 -14.80 -5.23
C LEU A 335 15.33 -15.73 -4.65
N VAL A 336 16.51 -15.20 -4.34
CA VAL A 336 17.58 -15.91 -3.65
C VAL A 336 17.10 -16.46 -2.31
N GLY A 337 16.48 -15.61 -1.48
CA GLY A 337 15.90 -16.05 -0.21
C GLY A 337 14.80 -17.10 -0.38
N HIS A 338 13.92 -16.91 -1.35
CA HIS A 338 12.83 -17.84 -1.65
C HIS A 338 13.33 -19.22 -2.15
N ARG A 339 14.42 -19.25 -2.93
CA ARG A 339 14.98 -20.47 -3.53
C ARG A 339 16.11 -21.11 -2.70
N GLY A 340 16.70 -20.35 -1.79
CA GLY A 340 17.73 -20.82 -0.88
C GLY A 340 19.08 -21.09 -1.56
N GLY A 341 19.76 -20.07 -2.05
CA GLY A 341 21.10 -20.20 -2.64
C GLY A 341 21.87 -18.89 -2.64
N PRO A 342 23.17 -18.87 -2.97
CA PRO A 342 23.97 -17.63 -3.02
C PRO A 342 23.77 -16.86 -4.31
N LEU A 343 24.05 -15.53 -4.23
CA LEU A 343 24.21 -14.63 -5.37
C LEU A 343 25.68 -14.32 -5.58
N LEU A 344 26.23 -14.65 -6.75
CA LEU A 344 27.54 -14.27 -7.19
C LEU A 344 27.47 -13.12 -8.19
N LEU A 345 28.33 -12.12 -7.99
CA LEU A 345 28.48 -11.01 -8.93
C LEU A 345 29.54 -11.34 -9.98
N THR A 346 29.30 -10.89 -11.22
CA THR A 346 30.21 -11.11 -12.34
C THR A 346 30.30 -9.86 -13.22
N PRO A 347 31.44 -9.66 -13.93
CA PRO A 347 31.47 -8.74 -15.08
C PRO A 347 30.44 -9.13 -16.15
N PRO A 348 30.04 -8.21 -17.03
CA PRO A 348 29.03 -8.47 -18.05
C PRO A 348 29.39 -9.56 -19.06
N ASP A 349 30.66 -9.71 -19.39
CA ASP A 349 31.18 -10.48 -20.54
C ASP A 349 31.98 -11.74 -20.18
N ALA A 350 32.30 -11.95 -18.89
CA ALA A 350 32.99 -13.16 -18.43
C ALA A 350 32.71 -13.43 -16.95
N LEU A 351 32.70 -14.68 -16.53
CA LEU A 351 32.77 -15.04 -15.12
C LEU A 351 34.07 -14.54 -14.52
N SER A 352 33.99 -13.87 -13.36
CA SER A 352 35.19 -13.53 -12.59
C SER A 352 35.92 -14.80 -12.11
N GLU A 353 37.20 -14.68 -11.78
CA GLU A 353 37.98 -15.78 -11.21
C GLU A 353 37.30 -16.32 -9.95
N TRP A 354 36.95 -15.42 -9.02
CA TRP A 354 36.25 -15.76 -7.78
C TRP A 354 34.89 -16.46 -8.01
N ALA A 355 34.12 -16.02 -9.01
CA ALA A 355 32.87 -16.68 -9.34
C ALA A 355 33.08 -18.11 -9.86
N ARG A 356 34.13 -18.31 -10.66
CA ARG A 356 34.49 -19.67 -11.16
C ARG A 356 34.91 -20.60 -10.04
N GLU A 357 35.75 -20.12 -9.12
CA GLU A 357 36.20 -20.88 -7.96
C GLU A 357 35.03 -21.31 -7.06
N GLU A 358 34.14 -20.35 -6.75
CA GLU A 358 32.96 -20.62 -5.93
C GLU A 358 31.94 -21.54 -6.63
N LEU A 359 31.71 -21.39 -7.92
CA LEU A 359 30.84 -22.29 -8.68
C LEU A 359 31.41 -23.74 -8.69
N ALA A 360 32.72 -23.87 -8.81
CA ALA A 360 33.37 -25.19 -8.73
C ALA A 360 33.25 -25.80 -7.32
N ARG A 361 33.32 -25.02 -6.26
CA ARG A 361 33.15 -25.47 -4.86
C ARG A 361 31.69 -25.80 -4.53
N LEU A 362 30.76 -24.90 -4.95
CA LEU A 362 29.32 -25.01 -4.63
C LEU A 362 28.61 -26.15 -5.38
N GLN A 363 29.10 -26.55 -6.55
CA GLN A 363 28.54 -27.63 -7.38
C GLN A 363 26.99 -27.53 -7.51
N PRO A 364 26.45 -26.37 -7.97
CA PRO A 364 25.02 -26.17 -7.99
C PRO A 364 24.28 -27.09 -8.95
N GLN A 365 23.05 -27.44 -8.63
CA GLN A 365 22.17 -28.18 -9.54
C GLN A 365 21.62 -27.27 -10.65
N GLU A 366 21.43 -25.98 -10.34
CA GLU A 366 20.98 -24.98 -11.29
C GLU A 366 21.77 -23.69 -11.14
N ILE A 367 22.04 -23.01 -12.27
CA ILE A 367 22.53 -21.63 -12.28
C ILE A 367 21.48 -20.76 -12.99
N VAL A 368 21.05 -19.71 -12.30
CA VAL A 368 20.11 -18.71 -12.83
C VAL A 368 20.85 -17.40 -13.09
N VAL A 369 20.95 -17.01 -14.35
CA VAL A 369 21.56 -15.75 -14.79
C VAL A 369 20.49 -14.65 -14.82
N LEU A 370 20.66 -13.60 -13.99
CA LEU A 370 19.74 -12.47 -13.90
C LEU A 370 20.16 -11.35 -14.84
N GLY A 371 19.22 -10.91 -15.69
CA GLY A 371 19.44 -9.86 -16.70
C GLY A 371 19.74 -10.38 -18.08
N THR A 372 19.65 -9.49 -19.08
CA THR A 372 19.91 -9.78 -20.49
C THR A 372 21.16 -9.06 -20.98
N HIS A 373 21.55 -9.32 -22.26
CA HIS A 373 22.56 -8.50 -22.93
C HIS A 373 22.10 -7.01 -23.01
N PRO A 374 22.97 -6.02 -22.74
CA PRO A 374 24.40 -6.17 -22.42
C PRO A 374 24.74 -6.32 -20.93
N THR A 375 23.74 -6.47 -20.06
CA THR A 375 23.93 -6.52 -18.60
C THR A 375 24.76 -7.77 -18.20
N VAL A 376 24.38 -8.93 -18.71
CA VAL A 376 25.14 -10.19 -18.64
C VAL A 376 25.03 -10.87 -20.00
N THR A 377 26.16 -11.04 -20.68
CA THR A 377 26.19 -11.60 -22.05
C THR A 377 25.99 -13.10 -22.10
N ASP A 378 25.77 -13.64 -23.29
CA ASP A 378 25.66 -15.08 -23.50
C ASP A 378 26.99 -15.82 -23.27
N THR A 379 28.11 -15.13 -23.32
CA THR A 379 29.41 -15.68 -22.92
C THR A 379 29.41 -16.15 -21.47
N VAL A 380 28.88 -15.34 -20.54
CA VAL A 380 28.73 -15.73 -19.14
C VAL A 380 27.80 -16.94 -19.00
N LEU A 381 26.67 -16.95 -19.73
CA LEU A 381 25.74 -18.08 -19.73
C LEU A 381 26.43 -19.37 -20.21
N GLN A 382 27.21 -19.30 -21.29
CA GLN A 382 27.97 -20.43 -21.81
C GLN A 382 29.06 -20.90 -20.83
N GLN A 383 29.80 -19.99 -20.20
CA GLN A 383 30.78 -20.34 -19.18
C GLN A 383 30.13 -21.02 -17.96
N ALA A 384 28.95 -20.56 -17.57
CA ALA A 384 28.23 -21.17 -16.45
C ALA A 384 27.80 -22.62 -16.68
N THR A 385 27.63 -23.09 -17.94
CA THR A 385 27.29 -24.47 -18.27
C THR A 385 28.36 -25.47 -17.89
N LEU A 386 29.58 -25.02 -17.59
CA LEU A 386 30.67 -25.85 -17.10
C LEU A 386 30.50 -26.25 -15.62
N TYR A 387 29.60 -25.59 -14.87
CA TYR A 387 29.50 -25.71 -13.40
C TYR A 387 28.15 -26.26 -12.91
N ALA A 388 27.14 -26.37 -13.78
CA ALA A 388 25.83 -26.88 -13.39
C ALA A 388 25.18 -27.65 -14.55
N PRO A 389 24.40 -28.70 -14.26
CA PRO A 389 23.64 -29.43 -15.28
C PRO A 389 22.51 -28.59 -15.90
N THR A 390 21.98 -27.60 -15.18
CA THR A 390 20.95 -26.68 -15.67
C THR A 390 21.42 -25.25 -15.56
N VAL A 391 21.38 -24.52 -16.69
CA VAL A 391 21.67 -23.09 -16.72
C VAL A 391 20.57 -22.39 -17.49
N ARG A 392 19.94 -21.40 -16.88
CA ARG A 392 18.90 -20.59 -17.53
C ARG A 392 19.06 -19.11 -17.21
N ARG A 393 18.38 -18.30 -17.99
CA ARG A 393 18.36 -16.84 -17.85
C ARG A 393 16.97 -16.36 -17.43
N ILE A 394 16.94 -15.40 -16.52
CA ILE A 394 15.77 -14.57 -16.24
C ILE A 394 16.14 -13.13 -16.60
N GLY A 395 15.59 -12.60 -17.70
CA GLY A 395 15.91 -11.26 -18.14
C GLY A 395 14.89 -10.76 -19.18
N GLY A 396 14.42 -9.54 -19.00
CA GLY A 396 13.46 -8.88 -19.85
C GLY A 396 14.08 -7.71 -20.63
N ALA A 397 13.29 -7.07 -21.48
CA ALA A 397 13.72 -5.95 -22.33
C ALA A 397 14.24 -4.73 -21.54
N ASN A 398 13.84 -4.60 -20.29
CA ASN A 398 14.30 -3.56 -19.38
C ASN A 398 14.26 -4.08 -17.94
N ARG A 399 14.74 -3.28 -16.97
CA ARG A 399 14.77 -3.65 -15.55
C ARG A 399 13.41 -4.00 -14.94
N TYR A 400 12.34 -3.36 -15.41
CA TYR A 400 10.98 -3.63 -14.93
C TYR A 400 10.46 -4.97 -15.47
N ALA A 401 10.76 -5.28 -16.71
CA ALA A 401 10.45 -6.57 -17.30
C ALA A 401 11.26 -7.70 -16.63
N THR A 402 12.54 -7.49 -16.34
CA THR A 402 13.35 -8.47 -15.57
C THR A 402 12.75 -8.68 -14.18
N ALA A 403 12.40 -7.62 -13.45
CA ALA A 403 11.77 -7.73 -12.13
C ALA A 403 10.43 -8.47 -12.18
N ALA A 404 9.61 -8.22 -13.19
CA ALA A 404 8.35 -8.92 -13.40
C ALA A 404 8.54 -10.43 -13.68
N LEU A 405 9.57 -10.78 -14.46
CA LEU A 405 9.94 -12.18 -14.71
C LEU A 405 10.49 -12.86 -13.44
N ILE A 406 11.33 -12.19 -12.67
CA ILE A 406 11.79 -12.67 -11.36
C ILE A 406 10.59 -12.90 -10.42
N ALA A 407 9.65 -11.96 -10.36
CA ALA A 407 8.44 -12.10 -9.56
C ALA A 407 7.53 -13.25 -10.04
N SER A 408 7.65 -13.72 -11.30
CA SER A 408 6.90 -14.86 -11.81
C SER A 408 7.40 -16.21 -11.30
N GLU A 409 8.58 -16.25 -10.68
CA GLU A 409 9.11 -17.43 -9.99
C GLU A 409 8.43 -17.69 -8.63
N PHE A 410 7.72 -16.69 -8.10
CA PHE A 410 6.96 -16.82 -6.86
C PHE A 410 5.53 -17.32 -7.13
N PRO A 411 4.86 -17.89 -6.13
CA PRO A 411 3.45 -18.25 -6.24
C PRO A 411 2.59 -17.06 -6.67
N THR A 412 1.51 -17.32 -7.38
CA THR A 412 0.54 -16.28 -7.75
C THR A 412 -0.29 -15.78 -6.58
N SER A 413 -0.36 -16.53 -5.48
CA SER A 413 -1.01 -16.12 -4.24
C SER A 413 0.06 -15.90 -3.17
N VAL A 414 0.23 -14.63 -2.76
CA VAL A 414 1.17 -14.21 -1.70
C VAL A 414 0.46 -13.29 -0.72
N PRO A 415 0.90 -13.20 0.55
CA PRO A 415 0.25 -12.33 1.53
C PRO A 415 0.41 -10.85 1.20
N HIS A 416 1.52 -10.46 0.57
CA HIS A 416 1.83 -9.09 0.17
C HIS A 416 2.97 -9.07 -0.86
N THR A 417 3.23 -7.88 -1.41
CA THR A 417 4.38 -7.60 -2.28
C THR A 417 5.07 -6.30 -1.87
N TYR A 418 6.36 -6.18 -2.21
CA TYR A 418 7.13 -4.95 -2.04
C TYR A 418 7.36 -4.28 -3.39
N LEU A 419 7.26 -2.95 -3.43
CA LEU A 419 7.50 -2.13 -4.60
C LEU A 419 8.52 -1.03 -4.29
N ALA A 420 9.70 -1.11 -4.91
CA ALA A 420 10.76 -0.10 -4.83
C ALA A 420 10.87 0.72 -6.11
N THR A 421 11.61 1.82 -6.07
CA THR A 421 11.98 2.54 -7.28
C THR A 421 13.02 1.76 -8.09
N GLY A 422 12.84 1.71 -9.41
CA GLY A 422 13.81 1.11 -10.32
C GLY A 422 14.94 2.06 -10.75
N THR A 423 14.94 3.32 -10.30
CA THR A 423 15.91 4.35 -10.70
C THR A 423 16.99 4.58 -9.64
N ASN A 424 16.79 4.11 -8.42
CA ASN A 424 17.75 4.19 -7.32
C ASN A 424 17.69 2.89 -6.50
N PHE A 425 18.70 2.62 -5.69
CA PHE A 425 18.89 1.31 -5.04
C PHE A 425 18.62 1.27 -3.53
N PRO A 426 18.74 2.36 -2.75
CA PRO A 426 18.87 2.24 -1.30
C PRO A 426 17.71 1.56 -0.60
N ASP A 427 16.47 1.94 -0.94
CA ASP A 427 15.28 1.41 -0.30
C ASP A 427 15.03 -0.07 -0.66
N GLY A 428 15.45 -0.46 -1.87
CA GLY A 428 15.30 -1.85 -2.35
C GLY A 428 16.34 -2.82 -1.80
N LEU A 429 17.52 -2.35 -1.35
CA LEU A 429 18.59 -3.22 -0.86
C LEU A 429 18.19 -3.98 0.41
N ALA A 430 17.73 -3.27 1.43
CA ALA A 430 17.27 -3.89 2.67
C ALA A 430 15.96 -4.68 2.45
N ALA A 431 15.12 -4.20 1.54
CA ALA A 431 13.85 -4.86 1.22
C ALA A 431 14.01 -6.22 0.53
N GLY A 432 15.09 -6.41 -0.25
CA GLY A 432 15.38 -7.71 -0.86
C GLY A 432 15.58 -8.82 0.17
N ALA A 433 16.27 -8.50 1.27
CA ALA A 433 16.47 -9.40 2.40
C ALA A 433 15.13 -9.77 3.06
N LEU A 434 14.33 -8.77 3.40
CA LEU A 434 13.02 -8.97 4.03
C LEU A 434 12.05 -9.71 3.12
N ALA A 435 11.92 -9.31 1.86
CA ALA A 435 11.04 -9.97 0.89
C ALA A 435 11.40 -11.44 0.68
N GLY A 436 12.71 -11.73 0.60
CA GLY A 436 13.21 -13.11 0.47
C GLY A 436 12.96 -13.96 1.70
N SER A 437 13.13 -13.42 2.90
CA SER A 437 12.84 -14.12 4.16
C SER A 437 11.34 -14.42 4.34
N GLU A 438 10.48 -13.55 3.84
CA GLU A 438 9.02 -13.72 3.85
C GLU A 438 8.49 -14.55 2.68
N GLY A 439 9.35 -14.90 1.70
CA GLY A 439 8.97 -15.68 0.52
C GLY A 439 8.07 -14.93 -0.45
N VAL A 440 8.16 -13.60 -0.50
CA VAL A 440 7.34 -12.72 -1.33
C VAL A 440 8.17 -11.93 -2.35
N PRO A 441 7.60 -11.51 -3.49
CA PRO A 441 8.37 -10.80 -4.49
C PRO A 441 8.65 -9.33 -4.13
N LEU A 442 9.84 -8.85 -4.51
CA LEU A 442 10.20 -7.46 -4.61
C LEU A 442 10.11 -7.03 -6.08
N LEU A 443 9.22 -6.09 -6.40
CA LEU A 443 9.11 -5.48 -7.72
C LEU A 443 9.70 -4.06 -7.72
N ILE A 444 9.93 -3.54 -8.91
CA ILE A 444 10.40 -2.15 -9.09
C ILE A 444 9.55 -1.41 -10.11
N SER A 445 9.47 -0.09 -9.96
CA SER A 445 8.74 0.77 -10.86
C SER A 445 9.46 2.10 -11.12
N ALA A 446 8.99 2.86 -12.11
CA ALA A 446 9.44 4.22 -12.31
C ALA A 446 8.85 5.15 -11.23
N PRO A 447 9.54 6.24 -10.85
CA PRO A 447 9.14 7.09 -9.73
C PRO A 447 7.79 7.80 -9.89
N ARG A 448 7.41 8.13 -11.13
CA ARG A 448 6.26 9.00 -11.44
C ARG A 448 5.14 8.30 -12.22
N GLY A 449 5.15 6.99 -12.24
CA GLY A 449 4.13 6.17 -12.91
C GLY A 449 4.56 4.72 -12.94
N MET A 450 3.63 3.81 -12.66
CA MET A 450 3.96 2.39 -12.59
C MET A 450 4.29 1.86 -14.00
N ALA A 451 5.40 1.13 -14.09
CA ALA A 451 5.81 0.52 -15.36
C ALA A 451 4.74 -0.51 -15.83
N PRO A 452 4.46 -0.60 -17.14
CA PRO A 452 3.46 -1.53 -17.67
C PRO A 452 3.70 -2.99 -17.26
N GLU A 453 4.94 -3.43 -17.29
CA GLU A 453 5.36 -4.79 -16.94
C GLU A 453 5.12 -5.07 -15.45
N THR A 454 5.42 -4.10 -14.59
CA THR A 454 5.14 -4.18 -13.15
C THR A 454 3.64 -4.23 -12.89
N THR A 455 2.85 -3.38 -13.59
CA THR A 455 1.38 -3.39 -13.49
C THR A 455 0.81 -4.74 -13.90
N ALA A 456 1.24 -5.27 -15.04
CA ALA A 456 0.78 -6.56 -15.56
C ALA A 456 1.08 -7.69 -14.57
N ARG A 457 2.29 -7.71 -13.98
CA ARG A 457 2.66 -8.74 -13.01
C ARG A 457 1.88 -8.63 -11.71
N LEU A 458 1.73 -7.43 -11.14
CA LEU A 458 0.94 -7.21 -9.93
C LEU A 458 -0.54 -7.60 -10.13
N THR A 459 -1.12 -7.31 -11.28
CA THR A 459 -2.50 -7.73 -11.61
C THR A 459 -2.65 -9.27 -11.68
N ALA A 460 -1.57 -9.99 -12.00
CA ALA A 460 -1.55 -11.45 -12.06
C ALA A 460 -1.28 -12.11 -10.69
N ILE A 461 -0.88 -11.34 -9.68
CA ILE A 461 -0.67 -11.81 -8.30
C ILE A 461 -1.93 -11.55 -7.49
N THR A 462 -2.37 -12.57 -6.74
CA THR A 462 -3.47 -12.44 -5.78
C THR A 462 -2.87 -12.11 -4.43
N GLU A 463 -2.83 -10.83 -4.08
CA GLU A 463 -2.27 -10.32 -2.84
C GLU A 463 -3.28 -9.48 -2.08
N ARG A 464 -3.08 -9.33 -0.77
CA ARG A 464 -4.00 -8.53 0.09
C ARG A 464 -3.40 -7.20 0.54
N ARG A 465 -2.07 -7.03 0.44
CA ARG A 465 -1.34 -5.82 0.84
C ARG A 465 -0.20 -5.54 -0.12
N GLY A 466 0.09 -4.27 -0.30
CA GLY A 466 1.25 -3.80 -1.05
C GLY A 466 2.06 -2.81 -0.23
N TYR A 467 3.37 -2.98 -0.17
CA TYR A 467 4.28 -2.08 0.50
C TYR A 467 5.08 -1.26 -0.50
N LEU A 468 4.95 0.09 -0.44
CA LEU A 468 5.79 1.01 -1.21
C LEU A 468 7.00 1.41 -0.37
N LEU A 469 8.18 1.33 -0.97
CA LEU A 469 9.45 1.61 -0.31
C LEU A 469 9.98 2.99 -0.69
N GLY A 470 10.45 3.72 0.32
CA GLY A 470 10.98 5.05 0.15
C GLY A 470 9.95 6.17 0.12
N MET A 471 10.45 7.41 0.15
CA MET A 471 9.63 8.62 0.21
C MET A 471 8.92 8.92 -1.12
N GLU A 472 8.15 10.00 -1.16
CA GLU A 472 7.36 10.41 -2.34
C GLU A 472 8.21 10.75 -3.59
N ASP A 473 9.48 11.09 -3.43
CA ASP A 473 10.43 11.29 -4.53
C ASP A 473 10.91 9.97 -5.13
N ALA A 474 10.95 8.90 -4.34
CA ALA A 474 11.28 7.54 -4.80
C ALA A 474 10.11 6.93 -5.58
N LEU A 475 8.89 6.97 -5.02
CA LEU A 475 7.65 6.50 -5.64
C LEU A 475 6.50 7.43 -5.25
N ASN A 476 6.00 8.23 -6.18
CA ASN A 476 5.00 9.25 -5.89
C ASN A 476 3.58 8.69 -5.63
N SER A 477 2.66 9.59 -5.25
CA SER A 477 1.25 9.24 -4.99
C SER A 477 0.55 8.59 -6.18
N LEU A 478 0.91 8.95 -7.42
CA LEU A 478 0.35 8.30 -8.62
C LEU A 478 0.72 6.82 -8.68
N VAL A 479 1.97 6.46 -8.37
CA VAL A 479 2.42 5.06 -8.31
C VAL A 479 1.67 4.32 -7.20
N ARG A 480 1.51 4.92 -6.02
CA ARG A 480 0.73 4.37 -4.91
C ARG A 480 -0.71 4.06 -5.34
N ASP A 481 -1.36 5.02 -6.01
CA ASP A 481 -2.75 4.87 -6.46
C ASP A 481 -2.88 3.83 -7.59
N GLN A 482 -1.89 3.75 -8.48
CA GLN A 482 -1.84 2.71 -9.50
C GLN A 482 -1.62 1.33 -8.88
N TYR A 483 -0.73 1.22 -7.91
CA TYR A 483 -0.49 -0.03 -7.18
C TYR A 483 -1.75 -0.47 -6.42
N GLY A 484 -2.41 0.44 -5.69
CA GLY A 484 -3.66 0.13 -5.00
C GLY A 484 -4.77 -0.41 -5.90
N ARG A 485 -4.77 -0.07 -7.21
CA ARG A 485 -5.75 -0.59 -8.17
C ARG A 485 -5.44 -2.02 -8.66
N THR A 486 -4.21 -2.50 -8.50
CA THR A 486 -3.87 -3.89 -8.84
C THR A 486 -4.23 -4.87 -7.72
N LEU A 487 -4.46 -4.35 -6.51
CA LEU A 487 -4.84 -5.15 -5.35
C LEU A 487 -6.33 -5.52 -5.41
N PRO A 488 -6.72 -6.75 -5.09
CA PRO A 488 -8.09 -7.26 -5.22
C PRO A 488 -9.10 -6.60 -4.25
#